data_05329131c8b14489f307c08a9e5f56f7
#
_entry.id   05329131c8b14489f307c08a9e5f56f7
#
_cell.length_a   1.000
_cell.length_b   1.000
_cell.length_c   1.000
_cell.angle_alpha   90.00
_cell.angle_beta   90.00
_cell.angle_gamma   90.00
#
_symmetry.space_group_name_H-M   'P 1'
#
loop_
_entity.id
_entity.type
_entity.pdbx_description
1 polymer ?
#
loop_
_entity_poly.entity_id
_entity_poly.type
_entity_poly.pdbx_seq_one_letter_code
_entity_poly.pdbx_strand_id
1 'polypeptide(L)'
;MNFCSHCGSSQLAFSIPQGDTNPRFWCQDCNTIHYQNPRNVVGTIPTWEGKILLCRRAIAPRYGAWTLPAGYLENGESLQEGAMRETWEEACATVALSDLYTVFNVAHIYQVHVFFLAEMVDGNFAAGEESLEVELFMPKDIPWDEISFPTVKRTLEFFIKDRQRGYFPTRVRDIGPMKRIP
;
A
#
# COMPACT_ATOMS: atom_id res chain seq x y z
N MET A 1 -22.26 0.50 -5.53
CA MET A 1 -22.56 -0.39 -6.69
C MET A 1 -23.89 0.03 -7.27
N ASN A 2 -23.97 0.24 -8.60
CA ASN A 2 -25.19 0.72 -9.26
C ASN A 2 -25.89 -0.39 -10.07
N PHE A 3 -25.13 -1.39 -10.49
CA PHE A 3 -25.62 -2.52 -11.28
C PHE A 3 -25.02 -3.82 -10.80
N CYS A 4 -25.75 -4.90 -10.97
CA CYS A 4 -25.29 -6.25 -10.69
C CYS A 4 -24.21 -6.65 -11.74
N SER A 5 -23.03 -7.03 -11.29
CA SER A 5 -21.95 -7.47 -12.19
C SER A 5 -22.20 -8.83 -12.83
N HIS A 6 -23.23 -9.59 -12.36
CA HIS A 6 -23.60 -10.91 -12.89
C HIS A 6 -24.66 -10.82 -13.99
N CYS A 7 -25.73 -10.05 -13.78
CA CYS A 7 -26.88 -10.00 -14.72
C CYS A 7 -27.19 -8.61 -15.28
N GLY A 8 -26.46 -7.56 -14.88
CA GLY A 8 -26.65 -6.19 -15.35
C GLY A 8 -27.83 -5.45 -14.71
N SER A 9 -28.63 -6.09 -13.85
CA SER A 9 -29.79 -5.46 -13.22
C SER A 9 -29.42 -4.31 -12.29
N SER A 10 -30.25 -3.27 -12.23
CA SER A 10 -30.17 -2.18 -11.25
C SER A 10 -30.91 -2.50 -9.93
N GLN A 11 -31.59 -3.65 -9.84
CA GLN A 11 -32.34 -4.07 -8.64
C GLN A 11 -31.38 -4.63 -7.57
N LEU A 12 -30.60 -3.73 -6.97
CA LEU A 12 -29.67 -4.05 -5.89
C LEU A 12 -30.21 -3.60 -4.54
N ALA A 13 -30.22 -4.51 -3.58
CA ALA A 13 -30.48 -4.22 -2.18
C ALA A 13 -29.16 -4.26 -1.38
N PHE A 14 -29.08 -3.41 -0.34
CA PHE A 14 -28.00 -3.47 0.65
C PHE A 14 -28.61 -3.85 2.00
N SER A 15 -28.50 -5.12 2.35
CA SER A 15 -29.05 -5.68 3.59
C SER A 15 -28.28 -6.94 3.97
N ILE A 16 -28.60 -7.54 5.10
CA ILE A 16 -28.01 -8.81 5.54
C ILE A 16 -28.70 -9.95 4.77
N PRO A 17 -27.99 -10.65 3.86
CA PRO A 17 -28.57 -11.80 3.15
C PRO A 17 -28.83 -12.97 4.10
N GLN A 18 -29.70 -13.88 3.72
CA GLN A 18 -29.95 -15.09 4.50
C GLN A 18 -28.65 -15.90 4.67
N GLY A 19 -28.29 -16.18 5.92
CA GLY A 19 -27.08 -16.93 6.27
C GLY A 19 -25.80 -16.10 6.39
N ASP A 20 -25.87 -14.77 6.18
CA ASP A 20 -24.75 -13.85 6.45
C ASP A 20 -24.95 -13.10 7.79
N THR A 21 -23.90 -12.47 8.29
CA THR A 21 -23.92 -11.65 9.51
C THR A 21 -23.70 -10.15 9.23
N ASN A 22 -23.31 -9.80 8.00
CA ASN A 22 -22.99 -8.43 7.60
C ASN A 22 -23.85 -7.99 6.40
N PRO A 23 -24.16 -6.69 6.29
CA PRO A 23 -24.82 -6.16 5.10
C PRO A 23 -23.97 -6.35 3.86
N ARG A 24 -24.61 -6.80 2.77
CA ARG A 24 -24.00 -6.98 1.46
C ARG A 24 -24.87 -6.34 0.39
N PHE A 25 -24.28 -5.95 -0.73
CA PHE A 25 -25.06 -5.76 -1.94
C PHE A 25 -25.46 -7.11 -2.48
N TRP A 26 -26.75 -7.28 -2.77
CA TRP A 26 -27.27 -8.48 -3.44
C TRP A 26 -28.31 -8.09 -4.48
N CYS A 27 -28.37 -8.85 -5.55
CA CYS A 27 -29.27 -8.63 -6.66
C CYS A 27 -30.59 -9.33 -6.41
N GLN A 28 -31.71 -8.59 -6.46
CA GLN A 28 -33.04 -9.14 -6.27
C GLN A 28 -33.50 -9.98 -7.47
N ASP A 29 -32.96 -9.74 -8.68
CA ASP A 29 -33.39 -10.46 -9.88
C ASP A 29 -32.67 -11.81 -10.05
N CYS A 30 -31.37 -11.88 -9.72
CA CYS A 30 -30.58 -13.12 -9.89
C CYS A 30 -30.05 -13.71 -8.57
N ASN A 31 -30.39 -13.13 -7.43
CA ASN A 31 -29.99 -13.54 -6.08
C ASN A 31 -28.46 -13.59 -5.85
N THR A 32 -27.65 -12.99 -6.74
CA THR A 32 -26.20 -12.93 -6.55
C THR A 32 -25.84 -11.98 -5.40
N ILE A 33 -25.08 -12.48 -4.43
CA ILE A 33 -24.51 -11.69 -3.33
C ILE A 33 -23.12 -11.19 -3.76
N HIS A 34 -22.90 -9.88 -3.63
CA HIS A 34 -21.64 -9.23 -3.98
C HIS A 34 -20.78 -9.01 -2.73
N TYR A 35 -19.74 -9.81 -2.59
CA TYR A 35 -18.76 -9.65 -1.51
C TYR A 35 -17.73 -8.59 -1.89
N GLN A 36 -17.42 -7.72 -0.93
CA GLN A 36 -16.34 -6.74 -1.04
C GLN A 36 -15.32 -7.04 0.05
N ASN A 37 -14.09 -7.33 -0.37
CA ASN A 37 -12.97 -7.57 0.54
C ASN A 37 -12.06 -6.33 0.60
N PRO A 38 -11.28 -6.16 1.67
CA PRO A 38 -10.25 -5.14 1.71
C PRO A 38 -9.28 -5.29 0.54
N ARG A 39 -8.87 -4.17 -0.05
CA ARG A 39 -7.84 -4.15 -1.09
C ARG A 39 -6.46 -4.23 -0.43
N ASN A 40 -5.59 -5.04 -1.00
CA ASN A 40 -4.20 -5.12 -0.56
C ASN A 40 -3.37 -4.09 -1.31
N VAL A 41 -2.56 -3.32 -0.57
CA VAL A 41 -1.50 -2.46 -1.07
C VAL A 41 -0.20 -3.11 -0.67
N VAL A 42 0.70 -3.32 -1.62
CA VAL A 42 2.00 -3.97 -1.41
C VAL A 42 3.12 -3.04 -1.83
N GLY A 43 4.21 -3.05 -1.11
CA GLY A 43 5.34 -2.19 -1.42
C GLY A 43 6.61 -2.61 -0.70
N THR A 44 7.66 -1.85 -0.94
CA THR A 44 9.00 -2.13 -0.40
C THR A 44 9.56 -0.95 0.36
N ILE A 45 10.61 -1.22 1.14
CA ILE A 45 11.54 -0.23 1.68
C ILE A 45 12.86 -0.45 0.94
N PRO A 46 13.04 0.12 -0.26
CA PRO A 46 14.26 -0.11 -1.02
C PRO A 46 15.42 0.67 -0.38
N THR A 47 16.52 -0.03 -0.17
CA THR A 47 17.72 0.58 0.42
C THR A 47 18.93 0.43 -0.50
N TRP A 48 19.79 1.44 -0.50
CA TRP A 48 21.08 1.45 -1.20
C TRP A 48 22.12 2.27 -0.45
N GLU A 49 23.27 1.68 -0.16
CA GLU A 49 24.37 2.34 0.55
C GLU A 49 23.94 3.11 1.81
N GLY A 50 22.97 2.53 2.53
CA GLY A 50 22.49 3.12 3.76
C GLY A 50 21.42 4.20 3.60
N LYS A 51 21.02 4.53 2.39
CA LYS A 51 19.91 5.43 2.07
C LYS A 51 18.63 4.64 1.81
N ILE A 52 17.50 5.33 1.81
CA ILE A 52 16.16 4.79 1.53
C ILE A 52 15.64 5.48 0.28
N LEU A 53 15.14 4.70 -0.69
CA LEU A 53 14.53 5.22 -1.90
C LEU A 53 13.09 5.63 -1.62
N LEU A 54 12.74 6.87 -1.98
CA LEU A 54 11.38 7.37 -1.94
C LEU A 54 10.97 7.90 -3.32
N CYS A 55 9.67 7.79 -3.62
CA CYS A 55 9.04 8.30 -4.83
C CYS A 55 8.20 9.53 -4.50
N ARG A 56 8.22 10.56 -5.34
CA ARG A 56 7.36 11.73 -5.22
C ARG A 56 6.16 11.57 -6.13
N ARG A 57 4.98 11.43 -5.56
CA ARG A 57 3.75 11.04 -6.27
C ARG A 57 3.35 11.98 -7.39
N ALA A 58 3.09 11.43 -8.58
CA ALA A 58 2.51 12.16 -9.73
C ALA A 58 0.98 12.04 -9.81
N ILE A 59 0.35 11.27 -8.90
CA ILE A 59 -1.09 10.94 -8.94
C ILE A 59 -1.81 11.28 -7.63
N ALA A 60 -3.12 11.47 -7.72
CA ALA A 60 -3.99 11.58 -6.55
C ALA A 60 -4.23 10.21 -5.89
N PRO A 61 -4.48 10.14 -4.57
CA PRO A 61 -4.41 11.23 -3.60
C PRO A 61 -2.97 11.59 -3.24
N ARG A 62 -2.77 12.77 -2.64
CA ARG A 62 -1.46 13.21 -2.16
C ARG A 62 -0.44 13.48 -3.28
N TYR A 63 -0.87 14.07 -4.40
CA TYR A 63 0.04 14.57 -5.45
C TYR A 63 1.17 15.41 -4.87
N GLY A 64 2.40 15.18 -5.30
CA GLY A 64 3.60 15.87 -4.88
C GLY A 64 4.18 15.47 -3.52
N ALA A 65 3.53 14.58 -2.78
CA ALA A 65 4.05 14.05 -1.52
C ALA A 65 4.98 12.85 -1.73
N TRP A 66 5.91 12.63 -0.80
CA TRP A 66 6.85 11.52 -0.82
C TRP A 66 6.25 10.24 -0.24
N THR A 67 6.58 9.11 -0.83
CA THR A 67 6.10 7.78 -0.43
C THR A 67 7.18 6.72 -0.59
N LEU A 68 7.00 5.59 0.08
CA LEU A 68 7.64 4.34 -0.34
C LEU A 68 6.95 3.84 -1.62
N PRO A 69 7.65 3.20 -2.57
CA PRO A 69 7.02 2.60 -3.74
C PRO A 69 6.04 1.52 -3.30
N ALA A 70 4.76 1.68 -3.70
CA ALA A 70 3.69 0.78 -3.29
C ALA A 70 2.37 1.06 -4.03
N GLY A 71 1.70 0.02 -4.48
CA GLY A 71 0.38 0.09 -5.11
C GLY A 71 -0.49 -1.14 -4.87
N TYR A 72 -1.55 -1.28 -5.63
CA TYR A 72 -2.50 -2.37 -5.45
C TYR A 72 -1.95 -3.70 -5.94
N LEU A 73 -2.13 -4.73 -5.09
CA LEU A 73 -1.89 -6.12 -5.49
C LEU A 73 -2.85 -6.51 -6.61
N GLU A 74 -2.33 -7.09 -7.68
CA GLU A 74 -3.11 -7.59 -8.81
C GLU A 74 -3.52 -9.07 -8.62
N ASN A 75 -4.56 -9.48 -9.36
CA ASN A 75 -4.99 -10.87 -9.34
C ASN A 75 -3.95 -11.75 -10.03
N GLY A 76 -3.55 -12.83 -9.37
CA GLY A 76 -2.62 -13.82 -9.90
C GLY A 76 -1.16 -13.61 -9.50
N GLU A 77 -0.83 -12.53 -8.78
CA GLU A 77 0.50 -12.31 -8.24
C GLU A 77 0.55 -12.57 -6.71
N SER A 78 1.69 -12.96 -6.22
CA SER A 78 1.99 -13.01 -4.79
C SER A 78 2.26 -11.60 -4.23
N LEU A 79 2.22 -11.46 -2.89
CA LEU A 79 2.55 -10.18 -2.23
C LEU A 79 3.96 -9.70 -2.60
N GLN A 80 4.90 -10.64 -2.74
CA GLN A 80 6.29 -10.36 -3.11
C GLN A 80 6.41 -9.88 -4.56
N GLU A 81 5.77 -10.56 -5.49
CA GLU A 81 5.77 -10.19 -6.91
C GLU A 81 5.17 -8.80 -7.10
N GLY A 82 4.01 -8.53 -6.48
CA GLY A 82 3.38 -7.21 -6.53
C GLY A 82 4.26 -6.11 -5.93
N ALA A 83 4.91 -6.35 -4.80
CA ALA A 83 5.80 -5.35 -4.19
C ALA A 83 7.03 -5.04 -5.06
N MET A 84 7.60 -6.03 -5.74
CA MET A 84 8.71 -5.82 -6.69
C MET A 84 8.24 -5.09 -7.95
N ARG A 85 7.07 -5.46 -8.50
CA ARG A 85 6.46 -4.80 -9.67
C ARG A 85 6.22 -3.32 -9.39
N GLU A 86 5.55 -3.00 -8.28
CA GLU A 86 5.28 -1.60 -7.88
C GLU A 86 6.58 -0.79 -7.70
N THR A 87 7.63 -1.41 -7.13
CA THR A 87 8.94 -0.75 -7.00
C THR A 87 9.56 -0.46 -8.36
N TRP A 88 9.41 -1.38 -9.32
CA TRP A 88 9.86 -1.16 -10.68
C TRP A 88 9.03 -0.09 -11.41
N GLU A 89 7.71 -0.14 -11.32
CA GLU A 89 6.80 0.79 -11.99
C GLU A 89 6.95 2.23 -11.51
N GLU A 90 7.09 2.44 -10.18
CA GLU A 90 7.19 3.77 -9.59
C GLU A 90 8.62 4.34 -9.57
N ALA A 91 9.65 3.48 -9.46
CA ALA A 91 11.03 3.90 -9.28
C ALA A 91 12.02 3.36 -10.29
N CYS A 92 11.62 2.53 -11.26
CA CYS A 92 12.50 1.80 -12.18
C CYS A 92 13.66 1.10 -11.47
N ALA A 93 13.48 0.72 -10.22
CA ALA A 93 14.49 0.10 -9.37
C ALA A 93 14.27 -1.42 -9.26
N THR A 94 15.32 -2.19 -9.51
CA THR A 94 15.32 -3.64 -9.25
C THR A 94 15.74 -3.90 -7.81
N VAL A 95 14.94 -4.69 -7.09
CA VAL A 95 15.17 -4.99 -5.68
C VAL A 95 15.20 -6.49 -5.40
N ALA A 96 16.03 -6.87 -4.43
CA ALA A 96 16.00 -8.18 -3.79
C ALA A 96 15.21 -8.03 -2.48
N LEU A 97 14.10 -8.76 -2.36
CA LEU A 97 13.30 -8.75 -1.14
C LEU A 97 13.96 -9.59 -0.04
N SER A 98 13.78 -9.15 1.20
CA SER A 98 14.03 -9.97 2.38
C SER A 98 12.72 -10.21 3.14
N ASP A 99 12.64 -9.86 4.41
CA ASP A 99 11.53 -10.22 5.26
C ASP A 99 10.30 -9.31 5.08
N LEU A 100 9.11 -9.88 5.33
CA LEU A 100 7.89 -9.13 5.59
C LEU A 100 8.13 -8.24 6.82
N TYR A 101 7.93 -6.93 6.67
CA TYR A 101 8.27 -5.99 7.71
C TYR A 101 7.07 -5.39 8.43
N THR A 102 6.13 -4.78 7.70
CA THR A 102 4.92 -4.22 8.30
C THR A 102 3.66 -4.63 7.58
N VAL A 103 2.61 -4.91 8.36
CA VAL A 103 1.24 -5.08 7.89
C VAL A 103 0.38 -4.08 8.65
N PHE A 104 -0.29 -3.19 7.94
CA PHE A 104 -1.21 -2.23 8.51
C PHE A 104 -2.65 -2.49 8.04
N ASN A 105 -3.55 -2.69 9.01
CA ASN A 105 -4.97 -2.64 8.74
C ASN A 105 -5.43 -1.17 8.71
N VAL A 106 -5.95 -0.74 7.57
CA VAL A 106 -6.53 0.61 7.37
C VAL A 106 -8.03 0.44 7.17
N ALA A 107 -8.70 -0.08 8.21
CA ALA A 107 -10.08 -0.57 8.13
C ALA A 107 -11.09 0.49 7.63
N HIS A 108 -10.89 1.76 7.97
CA HIS A 108 -11.81 2.85 7.60
C HIS A 108 -11.82 3.19 6.09
N ILE A 109 -10.86 2.67 5.31
CA ILE A 109 -10.81 2.77 3.84
C ILE A 109 -10.77 1.40 3.17
N TYR A 110 -11.00 0.33 3.93
CA TYR A 110 -11.03 -1.05 3.43
C TYR A 110 -9.73 -1.45 2.72
N GLN A 111 -8.57 -1.20 3.37
CA GLN A 111 -7.26 -1.55 2.83
C GLN A 111 -6.40 -2.27 3.85
N VAL A 112 -5.49 -3.13 3.35
CA VAL A 112 -4.38 -3.71 4.09
C VAL A 112 -3.10 -3.33 3.37
N HIS A 113 -2.18 -2.65 4.07
CA HIS A 113 -0.89 -2.25 3.51
C HIS A 113 0.21 -3.18 4.01
N VAL A 114 0.98 -3.73 3.09
CA VAL A 114 2.05 -4.71 3.36
C VAL A 114 3.36 -4.19 2.81
N PHE A 115 4.37 -4.03 3.65
CA PHE A 115 5.69 -3.59 3.23
C PHE A 115 6.76 -4.64 3.54
N PHE A 116 7.63 -4.86 2.57
CA PHE A 116 8.80 -5.73 2.68
C PHE A 116 10.08 -4.92 2.84
N LEU A 117 11.05 -5.47 3.55
CA LEU A 117 12.43 -5.00 3.48
C LEU A 117 12.99 -5.38 2.11
N ALA A 118 13.74 -4.47 1.50
CA ALA A 118 14.34 -4.69 0.20
C ALA A 118 15.69 -4.00 0.07
N GLU A 119 16.60 -4.61 -0.67
CA GLU A 119 17.85 -4.03 -1.07
C GLU A 119 17.87 -3.86 -2.59
N MET A 120 18.29 -2.71 -3.09
CA MET A 120 18.45 -2.51 -4.53
C MET A 120 19.58 -3.38 -5.04
N VAL A 121 19.37 -4.00 -6.21
CA VAL A 121 20.36 -4.92 -6.82
C VAL A 121 21.55 -4.15 -7.37
N ASP A 122 21.25 -2.98 -7.94
CA ASP A 122 22.24 -2.12 -8.56
C ASP A 122 21.93 -0.67 -8.29
N GLY A 123 22.31 0.17 -7.74
CA GLY A 123 21.96 1.57 -7.44
C GLY A 123 21.23 2.36 -8.55
N ASN A 124 20.68 1.71 -9.58
CA ASN A 124 19.96 2.33 -10.68
C ASN A 124 18.50 2.56 -10.30
N PHE A 125 18.01 3.77 -10.55
CA PHE A 125 16.61 4.13 -10.39
C PHE A 125 16.24 5.33 -11.27
N ALA A 126 14.97 5.49 -11.57
CA ALA A 126 14.42 6.63 -12.31
C ALA A 126 12.94 6.80 -11.93
N ALA A 127 12.38 7.98 -12.15
CA ALA A 127 10.96 8.18 -11.96
C ALA A 127 10.16 7.40 -13.02
N GLY A 128 9.24 6.55 -12.56
CA GLY A 128 8.24 5.92 -13.40
C GLY A 128 7.07 6.87 -13.71
N GLU A 129 6.05 6.37 -14.42
CA GLU A 129 4.93 7.21 -14.89
C GLU A 129 4.11 7.83 -13.74
N GLU A 130 4.02 7.16 -12.60
CA GLU A 130 3.30 7.64 -11.41
C GLU A 130 4.16 8.43 -10.43
N SER A 131 5.43 8.72 -10.79
CA SER A 131 6.39 9.44 -9.97
C SER A 131 6.87 10.71 -10.66
N LEU A 132 6.79 11.86 -9.97
CA LEU A 132 7.40 13.12 -10.42
C LEU A 132 8.92 13.10 -10.29
N GLU A 133 9.39 12.39 -9.25
CA GLU A 133 10.77 12.38 -8.81
C GLU A 133 11.02 11.14 -7.95
N VAL A 134 12.22 10.60 -8.00
CA VAL A 134 12.67 9.50 -7.13
C VAL A 134 14.04 9.87 -6.58
N GLU A 135 14.25 9.70 -5.28
CA GLU A 135 15.47 10.11 -4.62
C GLU A 135 15.86 9.17 -3.47
N LEU A 136 17.17 9.05 -3.23
CA LEU A 136 17.77 8.30 -2.12
C LEU A 136 18.06 9.22 -0.93
N PHE A 137 17.31 9.06 0.16
CA PHE A 137 17.42 9.84 1.39
C PHE A 137 18.24 9.13 2.46
N MET A 138 19.18 9.86 3.07
CA MET A 138 19.69 9.42 4.36
C MET A 138 18.55 9.49 5.41
N PRO A 139 18.51 8.62 6.42
CA PRO A 139 17.45 8.65 7.44
C PRO A 139 17.20 10.01 8.11
N LYS A 140 18.24 10.82 8.25
CA LYS A 140 18.16 12.18 8.84
C LYS A 140 17.58 13.23 7.90
N ASP A 141 17.60 12.96 6.59
CA ASP A 141 17.22 13.92 5.55
C ASP A 141 15.82 13.61 4.98
N ILE A 142 15.10 12.62 5.52
CA ILE A 142 13.74 12.29 5.10
C ILE A 142 12.80 13.48 5.32
N PRO A 143 12.02 13.89 4.30
CA PRO A 143 11.10 15.02 4.37
C PRO A 143 9.81 14.65 5.12
N TRP A 144 9.88 14.50 6.44
CA TRP A 144 8.83 13.96 7.31
C TRP A 144 7.47 14.65 7.20
N ASP A 145 7.46 15.94 6.91
CA ASP A 145 6.23 16.73 6.79
C ASP A 145 5.56 16.57 5.43
N GLU A 146 6.31 16.04 4.44
CA GLU A 146 5.85 15.78 3.08
C GLU A 146 5.53 14.30 2.84
N ILE A 147 5.65 13.43 3.83
CA ILE A 147 5.31 12.00 3.69
C ILE A 147 3.80 11.83 3.51
N SER A 148 3.41 11.11 2.46
CA SER A 148 2.04 11.02 1.95
C SER A 148 1.04 10.35 2.89
N PHE A 149 1.40 9.19 3.47
CA PHE A 149 0.47 8.34 4.20
C PHE A 149 0.98 7.96 5.58
N PRO A 150 0.08 7.83 6.57
CA PRO A 150 0.46 7.40 7.92
C PRO A 150 1.13 6.02 7.96
N THR A 151 0.75 5.10 7.07
CA THR A 151 1.36 3.77 6.95
C THR A 151 2.82 3.87 6.52
N VAL A 152 3.12 4.69 5.52
CA VAL A 152 4.50 4.96 5.05
C VAL A 152 5.32 5.61 6.16
N LYS A 153 4.79 6.68 6.78
CA LYS A 153 5.47 7.36 7.89
C LYS A 153 5.82 6.40 9.02
N ARG A 154 4.86 5.56 9.46
CA ARG A 154 5.09 4.57 10.51
C ARG A 154 6.08 3.50 10.11
N THR A 155 6.03 3.02 8.88
CA THR A 155 7.00 2.06 8.34
C THR A 155 8.42 2.63 8.41
N LEU A 156 8.62 3.86 7.95
CA LEU A 156 9.92 4.55 8.00
C LEU A 156 10.41 4.79 9.43
N GLU A 157 9.53 5.25 10.34
CA GLU A 157 9.85 5.44 11.77
C GLU A 157 10.35 4.13 12.42
N PHE A 158 9.66 3.01 12.15
CA PHE A 158 10.09 1.69 12.64
C PHE A 158 11.41 1.28 12.02
N PHE A 159 11.56 1.43 10.71
CA PHE A 159 12.76 1.02 9.99
C PHE A 159 14.02 1.73 10.51
N ILE A 160 13.97 3.05 10.69
CA ILE A 160 15.11 3.82 11.20
C ILE A 160 15.48 3.38 12.62
N LYS A 161 14.48 3.17 13.49
CA LYS A 161 14.70 2.70 14.87
C LYS A 161 15.31 1.30 14.91
N ASP A 162 14.79 0.39 14.09
CA ASP A 162 15.25 -1.00 14.06
C ASP A 162 16.65 -1.14 13.46
N ARG A 163 16.94 -0.33 12.45
CA ARG A 163 18.28 -0.26 11.87
C ARG A 163 19.36 0.10 12.88
N GLN A 164 19.06 1.02 13.82
CA GLN A 164 19.97 1.34 14.92
C GLN A 164 20.21 0.15 15.87
N ARG A 165 19.26 -0.79 15.91
CA ARG A 165 19.29 -1.98 16.77
C ARG A 165 19.85 -3.22 16.06
N GLY A 166 19.94 -3.20 14.73
CA GLY A 166 20.31 -4.35 13.90
C GLY A 166 19.28 -5.49 13.90
N TYR A 167 18.01 -5.21 14.23
CA TYR A 167 16.95 -6.21 14.31
C TYR A 167 15.63 -5.65 13.78
N PHE A 168 15.01 -6.35 12.82
CA PHE A 168 13.82 -5.92 12.07
C PHE A 168 12.64 -6.88 12.28
N PRO A 169 11.91 -6.80 13.40
CA PRO A 169 10.77 -7.68 13.65
C PRO A 169 9.58 -7.32 12.75
N THR A 170 8.86 -8.32 12.26
CA THR A 170 7.58 -8.12 11.58
C THR A 170 6.55 -7.49 12.53
N ARG A 171 5.78 -6.52 12.06
CA ARG A 171 4.75 -5.82 12.84
C ARG A 171 3.40 -5.82 12.15
N VAL A 172 2.37 -6.18 12.90
CA VAL A 172 0.98 -5.99 12.49
C VAL A 172 0.38 -4.89 13.36
N ARG A 173 -0.22 -3.85 12.75
CA ARG A 173 -0.79 -2.69 13.44
C ARG A 173 -2.05 -2.20 12.75
N ASP A 174 -2.88 -1.45 13.48
CA ASP A 174 -4.05 -0.77 12.95
C ASP A 174 -3.75 0.73 12.78
N ILE A 175 -4.20 1.30 11.68
CA ILE A 175 -4.21 2.73 11.44
C ILE A 175 -5.67 3.20 11.46
N GLY A 176 -6.01 3.97 12.48
CA GLY A 176 -7.30 4.63 12.60
C GLY A 176 -7.44 5.82 11.63
N PRO A 177 -8.66 6.36 11.46
CA PRO A 177 -8.87 7.57 10.69
C PRO A 177 -8.05 8.73 11.28
N MET A 178 -7.40 9.51 10.41
CA MET A 178 -6.75 10.74 10.85
C MET A 178 -7.80 11.63 11.53
N LYS A 179 -7.55 12.02 12.78
CA LYS A 179 -8.39 13.04 13.43
C LYS A 179 -8.32 14.29 12.54
N ARG A 180 -9.48 14.71 12.01
CA ARG A 180 -9.57 16.03 11.39
C ARG A 180 -9.24 17.02 12.51
N ILE A 181 -8.16 17.75 12.35
CA ILE A 181 -7.89 18.92 13.18
C ILE A 181 -8.99 19.94 12.80
N PRO A 182 -9.76 20.44 13.79
CA PRO A 182 -10.86 21.36 13.53
C PRO A 182 -10.36 22.68 12.90
#